data_1f52f8b7a65da7fb1dce8dc5c641e1bc
#
_entry.id   1f52f8b7a65da7fb1dce8dc5c641e1bc
#
_cell.length_a   1.000
_cell.length_b   1.000
_cell.length_c   1.000
_cell.angle_alpha   90.00
_cell.angle_beta   90.00
_cell.angle_gamma   90.00
#
_symmetry.space_group_name_H-M   'P 1'
#
loop_
_entity.id
_entity.type
_entity.pdbx_description
1 polymer ?
#
loop_
_entity_poly.entity_id
_entity_poly.type
_entity_poly.pdbx_seq_one_letter_code
_entity_poly.pdbx_strand_id
1 'polypeptide(L)'
;SRSYYFENLSMIPDERRYPIVNVISDRRIGTLGDEFMALHARVGLNMIVKGKVWRIVQIEEETGTVHVVPSEDPLAAIPGWDGEMIPVPFDLAQQTGRMRERLKESLKESGSVEAAAEKAGKEFATGRGDLVEAAKEVDEHVKQGAPLPTDRQIVVEAFDKYLIIHACFGEIVNRTLGGVFDTLLSDREVIIGWWTDGYRILIEAGHKLSPKELENLSKILFGLSDDEVEKAFDEYLDSKFPFSYKMKFVADRFGALPRGKTMSYERLAGLPSRFRDTPIYDETLREALVEKVDVDKAKEVMRDVRDGKLKVSAVYRAEKPTPLAYHILEKFSDVSELMAPEKVLLNNIEKMKKTIEARTARLLCIQCGEWTAEEKVRALPEQPECGKCGSRLLALMYFSQDARRLAEVLKKRREGKELSEEELKELTQARRKADLILSYGKKAVTALEVKGVGPETASRILGKMHSKEEEFYMDLLKAKIQYLKTRQYWENKDKQGKVG
;
A
#
# COMPACT_ATOMS: atom_id res chain seq x y z
N SER A 1 -4.61 -40.57 -17.93
CA SER A 1 -5.95 -41.02 -18.32
C SER A 1 -6.63 -39.97 -19.16
N ARG A 2 -7.73 -40.36 -19.89
CA ARG A 2 -8.49 -39.46 -20.76
C ARG A 2 -9.14 -38.31 -19.98
N SER A 3 -9.58 -38.54 -18.75
CA SER A 3 -10.07 -37.54 -17.81
C SER A 3 -9.01 -36.50 -17.49
N TYR A 4 -7.81 -36.92 -17.13
CA TYR A 4 -6.68 -36.02 -16.86
C TYR A 4 -6.35 -35.11 -18.05
N TYR A 5 -6.38 -35.64 -19.29
CA TYR A 5 -6.15 -34.85 -20.50
C TYR A 5 -7.19 -33.76 -20.69
N PHE A 6 -8.48 -34.09 -20.55
CA PHE A 6 -9.58 -33.11 -20.72
C PHE A 6 -9.62 -32.09 -19.58
N GLU A 7 -9.25 -32.47 -18.38
CA GLU A 7 -9.14 -31.58 -17.21
C GLU A 7 -7.91 -30.64 -17.29
N ASN A 8 -6.91 -30.99 -18.13
CA ASN A 8 -5.68 -30.24 -18.32
C ASN A 8 -5.52 -29.63 -19.73
N LEU A 9 -6.61 -29.36 -20.43
CA LEU A 9 -6.59 -28.69 -21.74
C LEU A 9 -6.06 -27.26 -21.70
N SER A 10 -6.22 -26.57 -20.58
CA SER A 10 -5.61 -25.28 -20.33
C SER A 10 -4.54 -25.39 -19.25
N MET A 11 -3.34 -24.88 -19.56
CA MET A 11 -2.25 -24.71 -18.61
C MET A 11 -2.34 -23.35 -17.88
N ILE A 12 -3.32 -22.53 -18.23
CA ILE A 12 -3.56 -21.24 -17.58
C ILE A 12 -4.23 -21.52 -16.23
N PRO A 13 -3.59 -21.11 -15.10
CA PRO A 13 -4.18 -21.31 -13.77
C PRO A 13 -5.47 -20.50 -13.60
N ASP A 14 -6.45 -21.07 -12.88
CA ASP A 14 -7.60 -20.29 -12.40
C ASP A 14 -7.15 -19.39 -11.24
N GLU A 15 -7.03 -18.10 -11.51
CA GLU A 15 -6.62 -17.12 -10.51
C GLU A 15 -7.81 -16.42 -9.86
N ARG A 16 -7.72 -16.22 -8.54
CA ARG A 16 -8.67 -15.39 -7.82
C ARG A 16 -8.47 -13.93 -8.20
N ARG A 17 -9.58 -13.23 -8.45
CA ARG A 17 -9.56 -11.79 -8.74
C ARG A 17 -10.08 -10.99 -7.56
N TYR A 18 -9.28 -10.05 -7.11
CA TYR A 18 -9.52 -9.21 -5.94
C TYR A 18 -10.10 -7.86 -6.39
N PRO A 19 -11.34 -7.50 -6.00
CA PRO A 19 -11.95 -6.24 -6.41
C PRO A 19 -11.22 -5.05 -5.78
N ILE A 20 -10.98 -4.02 -6.59
CA ILE A 20 -10.40 -2.75 -6.15
C ILE A 20 -11.52 -1.73 -6.00
N VAL A 21 -11.63 -1.12 -4.83
CA VAL A 21 -12.66 -0.12 -4.50
C VAL A 21 -12.02 1.21 -4.13
N ASN A 22 -12.40 2.27 -4.82
CA ASN A 22 -12.00 3.62 -4.49
C ASN A 22 -12.75 4.10 -3.23
N VAL A 23 -12.00 4.37 -2.15
CA VAL A 23 -12.53 4.83 -0.85
C VAL A 23 -13.30 6.15 -0.95
N ILE A 24 -12.89 7.03 -1.87
CA ILE A 24 -13.49 8.37 -2.03
C ILE A 24 -14.87 8.28 -2.69
N SER A 25 -15.00 7.45 -3.75
CA SER A 25 -16.22 7.34 -4.55
C SER A 25 -17.07 6.11 -4.24
N ASP A 26 -16.56 5.16 -3.44
CA ASP A 26 -17.14 3.83 -3.18
C ASP A 26 -17.42 3.01 -4.46
N ARG A 27 -16.72 3.32 -5.55
CA ARG A 27 -16.87 2.62 -6.83
C ARG A 27 -15.77 1.60 -7.04
N ARG A 28 -16.15 0.46 -7.58
CA ARG A 28 -15.19 -0.53 -8.07
C ARG A 28 -14.48 0.03 -9.30
N ILE A 29 -13.14 -0.02 -9.29
CA ILE A 29 -12.30 0.50 -10.38
C ILE A 29 -11.64 -0.60 -11.20
N GLY A 30 -11.51 -1.81 -10.67
CA GLY A 30 -10.88 -2.94 -11.36
C GLY A 30 -10.76 -4.16 -10.46
N THR A 31 -9.84 -5.04 -10.84
CA THR A 31 -9.44 -6.23 -10.06
C THR A 31 -7.92 -6.39 -10.11
N LEU A 32 -7.35 -7.05 -9.09
CA LEU A 32 -5.97 -7.54 -9.06
C LEU A 32 -5.97 -9.07 -9.11
N GLY A 33 -4.92 -9.65 -9.67
CA GLY A 33 -4.69 -11.09 -9.68
C GLY A 33 -4.06 -11.59 -8.37
N ASP A 34 -4.07 -12.92 -8.18
CA ASP A 34 -3.50 -13.59 -7.00
C ASP A 34 -2.01 -13.30 -6.84
N GLU A 35 -1.24 -13.28 -7.92
CA GLU A 35 0.19 -13.02 -7.89
C GLU A 35 0.50 -11.61 -7.38
N PHE A 36 -0.18 -10.60 -7.93
CA PHE A 36 -0.02 -9.22 -7.47
C PHE A 36 -0.34 -9.09 -5.98
N MET A 37 -1.40 -9.75 -5.53
CA MET A 37 -1.81 -9.74 -4.11
C MET A 37 -0.76 -10.41 -3.22
N ALA A 38 -0.21 -11.53 -3.63
CA ALA A 38 0.78 -12.27 -2.85
C ALA A 38 2.15 -11.58 -2.78
N LEU A 39 2.59 -10.97 -3.89
CA LEU A 39 3.94 -10.44 -4.02
C LEU A 39 4.05 -8.94 -3.73
N HIS A 40 3.01 -8.17 -4.03
CA HIS A 40 3.10 -6.71 -4.04
C HIS A 40 2.07 -6.01 -3.17
N ALA A 41 0.86 -6.58 -3.00
CA ALA A 41 -0.22 -5.87 -2.35
C ALA A 41 0.04 -5.69 -0.85
N ARG A 42 0.28 -4.45 -0.46
CA ARG A 42 0.41 -4.00 0.93
C ARG A 42 -0.12 -2.59 1.08
N VAL A 43 -0.53 -2.26 2.28
CA VAL A 43 -0.99 -0.90 2.61
C VAL A 43 0.15 0.09 2.36
N GLY A 44 -0.16 1.21 1.71
CA GLY A 44 0.82 2.22 1.32
C GLY A 44 1.34 2.08 -0.13
N LEU A 45 1.21 0.90 -0.77
CA LEU A 45 1.68 0.70 -2.14
C LEU A 45 0.89 1.56 -3.14
N ASN A 46 1.61 2.23 -4.04
CA ASN A 46 1.03 2.86 -5.23
C ASN A 46 0.97 1.85 -6.38
N MET A 47 -0.16 1.81 -7.09
CA MET A 47 -0.35 0.96 -8.26
C MET A 47 -1.08 1.68 -9.38
N ILE A 48 -0.84 1.27 -10.64
CA ILE A 48 -1.53 1.81 -11.82
C ILE A 48 -2.67 0.87 -12.20
N VAL A 49 -3.89 1.40 -12.23
CA VAL A 49 -5.06 0.68 -12.74
C VAL A 49 -5.86 1.61 -13.64
N LYS A 50 -6.18 1.15 -14.85
CA LYS A 50 -6.87 1.94 -15.88
C LYS A 50 -6.21 3.31 -16.15
N GLY A 51 -4.88 3.33 -16.26
CA GLY A 51 -4.11 4.53 -16.56
C GLY A 51 -4.09 5.60 -15.45
N LYS A 52 -4.48 5.23 -14.23
CA LYS A 52 -4.46 6.12 -13.05
C LYS A 52 -3.70 5.47 -11.93
N VAL A 53 -3.01 6.30 -11.16
CA VAL A 53 -2.28 5.85 -9.97
C VAL A 53 -3.22 5.80 -8.76
N TRP A 54 -3.12 4.72 -8.00
CA TRP A 54 -3.91 4.43 -6.83
C TRP A 54 -3.03 3.97 -5.68
N ARG A 55 -3.25 4.48 -4.48
CA ARG A 55 -2.57 4.00 -3.26
C ARG A 55 -3.48 3.04 -2.50
N ILE A 56 -2.94 1.89 -2.13
CA ILE A 56 -3.64 0.92 -1.28
C ILE A 56 -3.69 1.47 0.15
N VAL A 57 -4.89 1.65 0.68
CA VAL A 57 -5.11 2.10 2.06
C VAL A 57 -5.53 0.98 2.99
N GLN A 58 -6.11 -0.10 2.42
CA GLN A 58 -6.47 -1.31 3.15
C GLN A 58 -6.72 -2.49 2.22
N ILE A 59 -6.44 -3.69 2.74
CA ILE A 59 -6.80 -4.99 2.14
C ILE A 59 -7.73 -5.69 3.12
N GLU A 60 -8.93 -6.04 2.68
CA GLU A 60 -9.94 -6.75 3.47
C GLU A 60 -9.77 -8.25 3.25
N GLU A 61 -9.22 -8.98 4.22
CA GLU A 61 -8.84 -10.40 4.06
C GLU A 61 -10.01 -11.33 3.77
N GLU A 62 -11.17 -11.12 4.43
CA GLU A 62 -12.35 -11.99 4.27
C GLU A 62 -12.95 -11.92 2.86
N THR A 63 -13.09 -10.73 2.32
CA THR A 63 -13.70 -10.51 0.99
C THR A 63 -12.64 -10.45 -0.11
N GLY A 64 -11.38 -10.24 0.24
CA GLY A 64 -10.29 -9.94 -0.68
C GLY A 64 -10.42 -8.57 -1.34
N THR A 65 -11.20 -7.65 -0.77
CA THR A 65 -11.39 -6.32 -1.35
C THR A 65 -10.21 -5.41 -1.04
N VAL A 66 -9.64 -4.78 -2.07
CA VAL A 66 -8.54 -3.82 -1.94
C VAL A 66 -9.10 -2.40 -2.00
N HIS A 67 -8.97 -1.68 -0.90
CA HIS A 67 -9.42 -0.29 -0.78
C HIS A 67 -8.29 0.67 -1.15
N VAL A 68 -8.58 1.62 -2.05
CA VAL A 68 -7.58 2.53 -2.60
C VAL A 68 -8.05 3.98 -2.63
N VAL A 69 -7.10 4.90 -2.62
CA VAL A 69 -7.31 6.33 -2.89
C VAL A 69 -6.52 6.74 -4.14
N PRO A 70 -6.97 7.76 -4.90
CA PRO A 70 -6.16 8.31 -5.99
C PRO A 70 -4.82 8.84 -5.47
N SER A 71 -3.75 8.60 -6.20
CA SER A 71 -2.42 9.15 -5.99
C SER A 71 -1.96 9.85 -7.26
N GLU A 72 -1.16 10.90 -7.15
CA GLU A 72 -0.66 11.66 -8.32
C GLU A 72 0.80 11.31 -8.65
N ASP A 73 1.41 10.40 -7.88
CA ASP A 73 2.79 9.98 -8.12
C ASP A 73 2.87 8.77 -9.04
N PRO A 74 3.21 8.97 -10.33
CA PRO A 74 3.34 7.88 -11.31
C PRO A 74 4.65 7.10 -11.18
N LEU A 75 5.69 7.68 -10.58
CA LEU A 75 7.04 7.09 -10.59
C LEU A 75 7.19 5.91 -9.63
N ALA A 76 6.36 5.87 -8.58
CA ALA A 76 6.38 4.82 -7.56
C ALA A 76 5.27 3.77 -7.76
N ALA A 77 4.54 3.80 -8.88
CA ALA A 77 3.36 2.97 -9.06
C ALA A 77 3.64 1.69 -9.84
N ILE A 78 3.29 0.55 -9.24
CA ILE A 78 3.36 -0.76 -9.89
C ILE A 78 2.12 -0.96 -10.77
N PRO A 79 2.27 -1.39 -12.05
CA PRO A 79 1.12 -1.75 -12.87
C PRO A 79 0.30 -2.86 -12.20
N GLY A 80 -1.02 -2.64 -12.06
CA GLY A 80 -1.93 -3.61 -11.44
C GLY A 80 -2.57 -4.59 -12.44
N TRP A 81 -1.93 -4.85 -13.58
CA TRP A 81 -2.38 -5.86 -14.54
C TRP A 81 -1.51 -7.11 -14.47
N ASP A 82 -2.06 -8.23 -14.89
CA ASP A 82 -1.39 -9.52 -15.02
C ASP A 82 -0.32 -9.48 -16.14
N GLY A 83 0.79 -8.84 -15.87
CA GLY A 83 1.97 -8.87 -16.69
C GLY A 83 3.14 -8.97 -15.73
N GLU A 84 4.02 -9.92 -15.94
CA GLU A 84 5.27 -9.94 -15.21
C GLU A 84 5.95 -8.58 -15.39
N MET A 85 6.21 -7.90 -14.27
CA MET A 85 7.10 -6.76 -14.31
C MET A 85 8.45 -7.28 -14.79
N ILE A 86 8.89 -6.79 -15.95
CA ILE A 86 10.22 -7.13 -16.44
C ILE A 86 11.22 -6.60 -15.43
N PRO A 87 11.95 -7.46 -14.70
CA PRO A 87 12.89 -7.02 -13.70
C PRO A 87 14.03 -6.26 -14.38
N VAL A 88 14.52 -5.19 -13.76
CA VAL A 88 15.70 -4.48 -14.24
C VAL A 88 16.89 -5.47 -14.23
N PRO A 89 17.48 -5.79 -15.40
CA PRO A 89 18.63 -6.69 -15.47
C PRO A 89 19.86 -6.09 -14.80
N PHE A 90 20.77 -6.95 -14.32
CA PHE A 90 22.04 -6.56 -13.72
C PHE A 90 22.82 -5.58 -14.60
N ASP A 91 23.02 -5.92 -15.90
CA ASP A 91 23.81 -5.12 -16.81
C ASP A 91 23.24 -3.72 -17.06
N LEU A 92 21.90 -3.60 -17.11
CA LEU A 92 21.22 -2.31 -17.23
C LEU A 92 21.39 -1.46 -15.97
N ALA A 93 21.29 -2.08 -14.80
CA ALA A 93 21.53 -1.38 -13.55
C ALA A 93 22.99 -0.90 -13.43
N GLN A 94 23.95 -1.71 -13.88
CA GLN A 94 25.36 -1.32 -13.96
C GLN A 94 25.58 -0.15 -14.93
N GLN A 95 24.91 -0.14 -16.09
CA GLN A 95 24.95 0.99 -17.02
C GLN A 95 24.41 2.27 -16.37
N THR A 96 23.34 2.18 -15.58
CA THR A 96 22.82 3.31 -14.82
C THR A 96 23.86 3.83 -13.81
N GLY A 97 24.58 2.93 -13.13
CA GLY A 97 25.67 3.28 -12.24
C GLY A 97 26.80 4.04 -12.96
N ARG A 98 27.23 3.54 -14.14
CA ARG A 98 28.22 4.21 -14.99
C ARG A 98 27.73 5.59 -15.48
N MET A 99 26.46 5.68 -15.88
CA MET A 99 25.85 6.94 -16.28
C MET A 99 25.88 7.99 -15.17
N ARG A 100 25.59 7.59 -13.95
CA ARG A 100 25.69 8.51 -12.77
C ARG A 100 27.09 9.05 -12.58
N GLU A 101 28.13 8.21 -12.64
CA GLU A 101 29.51 8.68 -12.54
C GLU A 101 29.87 9.61 -13.69
N ARG A 102 29.47 9.30 -14.91
CA ARG A 102 29.71 10.14 -16.09
C ARG A 102 29.01 11.51 -15.99
N LEU A 103 27.78 11.54 -15.49
CA LEU A 103 27.06 12.79 -15.24
C LEU A 103 27.77 13.62 -14.16
N LYS A 104 28.20 13.03 -13.08
CA LYS A 104 28.96 13.70 -12.00
C LYS A 104 30.28 14.32 -12.53
N GLU A 105 31.05 13.57 -13.33
CA GLU A 105 32.26 14.08 -13.96
C GLU A 105 31.94 15.25 -14.89
N SER A 106 30.95 15.10 -15.74
CA SER A 106 30.53 16.12 -16.70
C SER A 106 29.99 17.38 -16.02
N LEU A 107 29.28 17.25 -14.91
CA LEU A 107 28.83 18.38 -14.07
C LEU A 107 30.01 19.16 -13.47
N LYS A 108 31.04 18.45 -12.99
CA LYS A 108 32.25 19.10 -12.47
C LYS A 108 33.01 19.87 -13.55
N GLU A 109 33.06 19.34 -14.77
CA GLU A 109 33.77 19.97 -15.90
C GLU A 109 33.02 21.16 -16.49
N SER A 110 31.69 21.04 -16.66
CA SER A 110 30.87 22.02 -17.39
C SER A 110 30.15 23.02 -16.49
N GLY A 111 29.90 22.67 -15.23
CA GLY A 111 29.11 23.46 -14.30
C GLY A 111 27.62 23.62 -14.69
N SER A 112 27.15 22.91 -15.72
CA SER A 112 25.79 23.01 -16.25
C SER A 112 25.15 21.63 -16.40
N VAL A 113 23.89 21.50 -15.96
CA VAL A 113 23.09 20.29 -16.07
C VAL A 113 22.85 19.93 -17.54
N GLU A 114 22.53 20.91 -18.37
CA GLU A 114 22.24 20.73 -19.80
C GLU A 114 23.48 20.25 -20.57
N ALA A 115 24.65 20.84 -20.29
CA ALA A 115 25.90 20.43 -20.93
C ALA A 115 26.33 19.04 -20.48
N ALA A 116 26.12 18.69 -19.20
CA ALA A 116 26.40 17.36 -18.67
C ALA A 116 25.51 16.30 -19.31
N ALA A 117 24.21 16.59 -19.45
CA ALA A 117 23.25 15.72 -20.12
C ALA A 117 23.58 15.52 -21.62
N GLU A 118 23.97 16.58 -22.32
CA GLU A 118 24.39 16.50 -23.74
C GLU A 118 25.64 15.61 -23.91
N LYS A 119 26.62 15.74 -23.01
CA LYS A 119 27.83 14.94 -23.03
C LYS A 119 27.53 13.46 -22.76
N ALA A 120 26.71 13.17 -21.77
CA ALA A 120 26.28 11.81 -21.46
C ALA A 120 25.44 11.18 -22.60
N GLY A 121 24.61 11.97 -23.29
CA GLY A 121 23.82 11.52 -24.43
C GLY A 121 24.61 11.03 -25.65
N LYS A 122 25.92 11.29 -25.72
CA LYS A 122 26.82 10.73 -26.74
C LYS A 122 27.21 9.26 -26.41
N GLU A 123 27.13 8.86 -25.18
CA GLU A 123 27.55 7.54 -24.67
C GLU A 123 26.37 6.63 -24.34
N PHE A 124 25.24 7.21 -23.93
CA PHE A 124 24.05 6.46 -23.48
C PHE A 124 22.85 6.74 -24.41
N ALA A 125 22.23 5.67 -24.89
CA ALA A 125 21.04 5.74 -25.77
C ALA A 125 19.77 6.09 -24.95
N THR A 126 19.70 7.30 -24.43
CA THR A 126 18.61 7.80 -23.58
C THR A 126 18.10 9.14 -24.14
N GLY A 127 16.81 9.43 -23.96
CA GLY A 127 16.21 10.70 -24.37
C GLY A 127 16.87 11.91 -23.68
N ARG A 128 17.05 13.01 -24.41
CA ARG A 128 17.69 14.21 -23.88
C ARG A 128 16.99 14.74 -22.64
N GLY A 129 15.65 14.71 -22.61
CA GLY A 129 14.86 15.16 -21.45
C GLY A 129 15.14 14.33 -20.19
N ASP A 130 15.20 13.01 -20.35
CA ASP A 130 15.45 12.07 -19.26
C ASP A 130 16.88 12.24 -18.69
N LEU A 131 17.87 12.51 -19.57
CA LEU A 131 19.24 12.80 -19.15
C LEU A 131 19.36 14.11 -18.38
N VAL A 132 18.59 15.14 -18.74
CA VAL A 132 18.54 16.40 -18.00
C VAL A 132 17.97 16.17 -16.60
N GLU A 133 16.90 15.41 -16.47
CA GLU A 133 16.34 15.09 -15.13
C GLU A 133 17.30 14.23 -14.30
N ALA A 134 17.92 13.22 -14.90
CA ALA A 134 18.95 12.42 -14.23
C ALA A 134 20.16 13.27 -13.80
N ALA A 135 20.59 14.23 -14.63
CA ALA A 135 21.68 15.12 -14.29
C ALA A 135 21.33 16.08 -13.13
N LYS A 136 20.08 16.57 -13.07
CA LYS A 136 19.60 17.37 -11.93
C LYS A 136 19.61 16.56 -10.63
N GLU A 137 19.13 15.33 -10.68
CA GLU A 137 19.09 14.45 -9.51
C GLU A 137 20.52 14.13 -8.99
N VAL A 138 21.46 13.83 -9.91
CA VAL A 138 22.87 13.61 -9.56
C VAL A 138 23.50 14.89 -8.97
N ASP A 139 23.23 16.04 -9.55
CA ASP A 139 23.73 17.34 -9.09
C ASP A 139 23.22 17.65 -7.67
N GLU A 140 21.92 17.47 -7.42
CA GLU A 140 21.33 17.65 -6.09
C GLU A 140 21.90 16.68 -5.06
N HIS A 141 22.11 15.41 -5.45
CA HIS A 141 22.69 14.40 -4.59
C HIS A 141 24.13 14.75 -4.19
N VAL A 142 24.96 15.13 -5.16
CA VAL A 142 26.36 15.51 -4.94
C VAL A 142 26.47 16.79 -4.11
N LYS A 143 25.62 17.80 -4.34
CA LYS A 143 25.56 19.05 -3.55
C LYS A 143 25.21 18.81 -2.08
N GLN A 144 24.50 17.72 -1.76
CA GLN A 144 24.25 17.32 -0.37
C GLN A 144 25.46 16.64 0.30
N GLY A 145 26.61 16.51 -0.38
CA GLY A 145 27.83 15.91 0.15
C GLY A 145 27.74 14.39 0.36
N ALA A 146 26.73 13.72 -0.21
CA ALA A 146 26.59 12.28 -0.09
C ALA A 146 27.44 11.54 -1.13
N PRO A 147 27.99 10.36 -0.80
CA PRO A 147 28.64 9.50 -1.78
C PRO A 147 27.65 9.11 -2.88
N LEU A 148 28.07 9.15 -4.14
CA LEU A 148 27.21 8.77 -5.27
C LEU A 148 27.24 7.26 -5.49
N PRO A 149 26.10 6.56 -5.48
CA PRO A 149 26.03 5.14 -5.82
C PRO A 149 26.24 4.94 -7.33
N THR A 150 27.23 4.10 -7.67
CA THR A 150 27.63 3.81 -9.05
C THR A 150 27.79 2.30 -9.29
N ASP A 151 28.27 1.91 -10.45
CA ASP A 151 28.65 0.52 -10.75
C ASP A 151 29.84 0.01 -9.91
N ARG A 152 30.62 0.93 -9.31
CA ARG A 152 31.81 0.63 -8.47
C ARG A 152 31.66 1.05 -7.02
N GLN A 153 30.53 1.60 -6.65
CA GLN A 153 30.31 2.11 -5.30
C GLN A 153 28.90 1.80 -4.80
N ILE A 154 28.84 1.01 -3.73
CA ILE A 154 27.65 0.80 -2.91
C ILE A 154 27.59 1.91 -1.86
N VAL A 155 26.41 2.47 -1.64
CA VAL A 155 26.20 3.45 -0.58
C VAL A 155 25.14 2.90 0.38
N VAL A 156 25.51 2.79 1.65
CA VAL A 156 24.59 2.39 2.72
C VAL A 156 24.15 3.65 3.46
N GLU A 157 22.91 4.03 3.30
CA GLU A 157 22.32 5.22 3.87
C GLU A 157 21.40 4.86 5.03
N ALA A 158 21.53 5.53 6.19
CA ALA A 158 20.56 5.45 7.26
C ALA A 158 19.80 6.77 7.38
N PHE A 159 18.47 6.68 7.36
CA PHE A 159 17.55 7.78 7.57
C PHE A 159 16.40 7.34 8.47
N ASP A 160 16.24 7.96 9.62
CA ASP A 160 15.27 7.58 10.66
C ASP A 160 15.38 6.10 11.03
N LYS A 161 14.33 5.29 10.78
CA LYS A 161 14.31 3.83 10.98
C LYS A 161 14.68 3.03 9.72
N TYR A 162 15.04 3.69 8.64
CA TYR A 162 15.31 3.06 7.36
C TYR A 162 16.80 2.93 7.07
N LEU A 163 17.21 1.74 6.64
CA LEU A 163 18.50 1.45 6.04
C LEU A 163 18.31 1.27 4.54
N ILE A 164 18.87 2.17 3.75
CA ILE A 164 18.78 2.15 2.29
C ILE A 164 20.15 1.74 1.73
N ILE A 165 20.19 0.62 1.04
CA ILE A 165 21.40 0.14 0.38
C ILE A 165 21.24 0.47 -1.10
N HIS A 166 21.96 1.46 -1.57
CA HIS A 166 22.02 1.81 -2.98
C HIS A 166 22.96 0.87 -3.70
N ALA A 167 22.42 0.00 -4.54
CA ALA A 167 23.11 -1.10 -5.20
C ALA A 167 22.61 -1.23 -6.65
N CYS A 168 23.45 -0.84 -7.60
CA CYS A 168 23.14 -0.92 -9.02
C CYS A 168 23.30 -2.35 -9.58
N PHE A 169 22.61 -3.36 -8.97
CA PHE A 169 22.78 -4.78 -9.30
C PHE A 169 21.58 -5.42 -10.00
N GLY A 170 20.56 -4.62 -10.30
CA GLY A 170 19.32 -5.14 -10.87
C GLY A 170 18.40 -5.77 -9.83
N GLU A 171 17.17 -6.01 -10.22
CA GLU A 171 16.14 -6.39 -9.24
C GLU A 171 16.33 -7.79 -8.68
N ILE A 172 16.74 -8.75 -9.52
CA ILE A 172 16.92 -10.16 -9.11
C ILE A 172 18.05 -10.30 -8.10
N VAL A 173 19.20 -9.66 -8.36
CA VAL A 173 20.35 -9.71 -7.43
C VAL A 173 20.05 -8.93 -6.15
N ASN A 174 19.42 -7.76 -6.25
CA ASN A 174 19.02 -6.99 -5.07
C ASN A 174 18.01 -7.76 -4.21
N ARG A 175 17.08 -8.50 -4.82
CA ARG A 175 16.13 -9.36 -4.11
C ARG A 175 16.84 -10.52 -3.40
N THR A 176 17.82 -11.15 -4.04
CA THR A 176 18.63 -12.21 -3.43
C THR A 176 19.40 -11.68 -2.21
N LEU A 177 20.08 -10.55 -2.36
CA LEU A 177 20.78 -9.89 -1.26
C LEU A 177 19.84 -9.45 -0.15
N GLY A 178 18.65 -8.91 -0.50
CA GLY A 178 17.61 -8.54 0.46
C GLY A 178 17.16 -9.71 1.32
N GLY A 179 16.96 -10.89 0.72
CA GLY A 179 16.63 -12.13 1.45
C GLY A 179 17.76 -12.60 2.36
N VAL A 180 19.01 -12.56 1.88
CA VAL A 180 20.20 -12.85 2.70
C VAL A 180 20.30 -11.90 3.90
N PHE A 181 20.14 -10.61 3.68
CA PHE A 181 20.19 -9.58 4.73
C PHE A 181 19.05 -9.72 5.73
N ASP A 182 17.85 -10.03 5.26
CA ASP A 182 16.70 -10.31 6.14
C ASP A 182 16.98 -11.48 7.09
N THR A 183 17.55 -12.58 6.60
CA THR A 183 17.93 -13.72 7.45
C THR A 183 18.95 -13.32 8.51
N LEU A 184 20.04 -12.67 8.09
CA LEU A 184 21.12 -12.27 9.00
C LEU A 184 20.68 -11.29 10.10
N LEU A 185 19.70 -10.46 9.82
CA LEU A 185 19.24 -9.41 10.73
C LEU A 185 18.01 -9.81 11.55
N SER A 186 17.31 -10.87 11.16
CA SER A 186 16.11 -11.36 11.87
C SER A 186 16.40 -11.79 13.30
N ASP A 187 17.52 -12.48 13.53
CA ASP A 187 17.94 -12.94 14.86
C ASP A 187 18.25 -11.78 15.83
N ARG A 188 18.30 -10.55 15.32
CA ARG A 188 18.66 -9.36 16.09
C ARG A 188 17.47 -8.49 16.45
N GLU A 189 16.23 -8.94 16.15
CA GLU A 189 14.97 -8.20 16.35
C GLU A 189 14.96 -6.78 15.72
N VAL A 190 15.81 -6.57 14.69
CA VAL A 190 16.06 -5.23 14.13
C VAL A 190 15.09 -4.91 12.99
N ILE A 191 14.60 -5.94 12.25
CA ILE A 191 13.85 -5.75 11.01
C ILE A 191 12.36 -5.93 11.20
N ILE A 192 11.57 -4.96 10.69
CA ILE A 192 10.12 -5.05 10.51
C ILE A 192 9.79 -5.55 9.10
N GLY A 193 10.55 -5.12 8.09
CA GLY A 193 10.35 -5.49 6.69
C GLY A 193 11.46 -5.01 5.79
N TRP A 194 11.44 -5.50 4.54
CA TRP A 194 12.39 -5.07 3.52
C TRP A 194 11.75 -5.09 2.13
N TRP A 195 12.30 -4.28 1.22
CA TRP A 195 11.81 -4.11 -0.16
C TRP A 195 12.98 -3.84 -1.09
N THR A 196 12.80 -4.11 -2.38
CA THR A 196 13.82 -3.86 -3.39
C THR A 196 13.26 -3.20 -4.64
N ASP A 197 14.15 -2.53 -5.35
CA ASP A 197 14.00 -2.19 -6.76
C ASP A 197 15.30 -2.54 -7.52
N GLY A 198 15.38 -2.21 -8.79
CA GLY A 198 16.57 -2.50 -9.61
C GLY A 198 17.86 -1.82 -9.15
N TYR A 199 17.78 -0.88 -8.20
CA TYR A 199 18.91 -0.01 -7.81
C TYR A 199 19.11 0.09 -6.30
N ARG A 200 18.18 -0.47 -5.48
CA ARG A 200 18.20 -0.28 -4.03
C ARG A 200 17.57 -1.45 -3.29
N ILE A 201 18.02 -1.63 -2.06
CA ILE A 201 17.39 -2.48 -1.05
C ILE A 201 17.03 -1.57 0.13
N LEU A 202 15.76 -1.55 0.52
CA LEU A 202 15.25 -0.83 1.69
C LEU A 202 14.99 -1.81 2.81
N ILE A 203 15.50 -1.52 4.00
CA ILE A 203 15.25 -2.30 5.22
C ILE A 203 14.64 -1.36 6.26
N GLU A 204 13.51 -1.74 6.83
CA GLU A 204 12.84 -1.01 7.91
C GLU A 204 13.19 -1.65 9.25
N ALA A 205 13.83 -0.87 10.13
CA ALA A 205 14.15 -1.27 11.49
C ALA A 205 12.99 -0.94 12.47
N GLY A 206 12.93 -1.65 13.60
CA GLY A 206 11.97 -1.40 14.66
C GLY A 206 12.19 -0.10 15.46
N HIS A 207 13.31 0.56 15.24
CA HIS A 207 13.70 1.79 15.94
C HIS A 207 14.54 2.71 15.03
N LYS A 208 14.72 3.95 15.45
CA LYS A 208 15.58 4.91 14.76
C LYS A 208 17.04 4.47 14.81
N LEU A 209 17.67 4.39 13.65
CA LEU A 209 19.07 3.98 13.52
C LEU A 209 20.03 5.09 14.00
N SER A 210 21.13 4.70 14.64
CA SER A 210 22.24 5.59 15.01
C SER A 210 23.41 5.47 14.03
N PRO A 211 24.34 6.45 13.98
CA PRO A 211 25.54 6.36 13.15
C PRO A 211 26.41 5.13 13.45
N LYS A 212 26.47 4.72 14.73
CA LYS A 212 27.25 3.56 15.15
C LYS A 212 26.61 2.24 14.69
N GLU A 213 25.29 2.16 14.72
CA GLU A 213 24.55 1.01 14.19
C GLU A 213 24.70 0.89 12.68
N LEU A 214 24.63 2.01 11.96
CA LEU A 214 24.87 2.04 10.51
C LEU A 214 26.25 1.46 10.16
N GLU A 215 27.30 1.87 10.89
CA GLU A 215 28.66 1.36 10.66
C GLU A 215 28.75 -0.16 10.92
N ASN A 216 28.14 -0.63 12.02
CA ASN A 216 28.11 -2.05 12.36
C ASN A 216 27.33 -2.86 11.34
N LEU A 217 26.14 -2.41 10.94
CA LEU A 217 25.32 -3.08 9.95
C LEU A 217 26.02 -3.16 8.60
N SER A 218 26.67 -2.07 8.17
CA SER A 218 27.42 -2.07 6.91
C SER A 218 28.55 -3.11 6.91
N LYS A 219 29.29 -3.26 8.03
CA LYS A 219 30.34 -4.29 8.17
C LYS A 219 29.78 -5.71 8.14
N ILE A 220 28.66 -5.93 8.83
CA ILE A 220 28.03 -7.26 8.89
C ILE A 220 27.50 -7.65 7.52
N LEU A 221 26.75 -6.77 6.84
CA LEU A 221 26.11 -7.07 5.58
C LEU A 221 27.08 -7.29 4.42
N PHE A 222 28.19 -6.58 4.41
CA PHE A 222 29.19 -6.64 3.34
C PHE A 222 30.49 -7.38 3.69
N GLY A 223 30.55 -8.00 4.87
CA GLY A 223 31.68 -8.83 5.30
C GLY A 223 31.51 -10.33 5.07
N LEU A 224 30.43 -10.76 4.42
CA LEU A 224 30.06 -12.16 4.27
C LEU A 224 31.00 -12.94 3.34
N SER A 225 31.33 -14.17 3.71
CA SER A 225 31.92 -15.19 2.83
C SER A 225 30.86 -15.79 1.88
N ASP A 226 31.33 -16.50 0.86
CA ASP A 226 30.43 -17.18 -0.08
C ASP A 226 29.54 -18.22 0.62
N ASP A 227 30.11 -18.97 1.57
CA ASP A 227 29.39 -19.99 2.35
C ASP A 227 28.32 -19.36 3.27
N GLU A 228 28.61 -18.19 3.85
CA GLU A 228 27.64 -17.47 4.68
C GLU A 228 26.48 -16.90 3.84
N VAL A 229 26.76 -16.43 2.62
CA VAL A 229 25.73 -15.99 1.68
C VAL A 229 24.82 -17.16 1.31
N GLU A 230 25.40 -18.32 0.96
CA GLU A 230 24.66 -19.52 0.59
C GLU A 230 23.79 -20.01 1.73
N LYS A 231 24.38 -20.18 2.92
CA LYS A 231 23.65 -20.63 4.12
C LYS A 231 22.49 -19.69 4.49
N ALA A 232 22.72 -18.38 4.50
CA ALA A 232 21.67 -17.41 4.81
C ALA A 232 20.57 -17.39 3.75
N PHE A 233 20.93 -17.64 2.49
CA PHE A 233 19.97 -17.73 1.40
C PHE A 233 19.12 -19.01 1.48
N ASP A 234 19.71 -20.16 1.79
CA ASP A 234 18.99 -21.42 1.98
C ASP A 234 17.98 -21.30 3.13
N GLU A 235 18.36 -20.68 4.23
CA GLU A 235 17.46 -20.39 5.35
C GLU A 235 16.33 -19.43 4.95
N TYR A 236 16.62 -18.42 4.13
CA TYR A 236 15.61 -17.52 3.57
C TYR A 236 14.60 -18.28 2.70
N LEU A 237 15.06 -19.16 1.82
CA LEU A 237 14.20 -19.99 0.98
C LEU A 237 13.27 -20.87 1.81
N ASP A 238 13.81 -21.52 2.82
CA ASP A 238 13.06 -22.45 3.66
C ASP A 238 11.99 -21.77 4.52
N SER A 239 12.25 -20.55 5.00
CA SER A 239 11.41 -19.92 6.03
C SER A 239 10.56 -18.76 5.54
N LYS A 240 11.00 -17.98 4.55
CA LYS A 240 10.44 -16.65 4.26
C LYS A 240 10.11 -16.38 2.81
N PHE A 241 10.74 -17.09 1.88
CA PHE A 241 10.45 -16.90 0.47
C PHE A 241 8.99 -17.26 0.17
N PRO A 242 8.28 -16.54 -0.73
CA PRO A 242 6.91 -16.88 -1.12
C PRO A 242 6.84 -18.18 -1.95
N PHE A 243 7.62 -19.16 -1.52
CA PHE A 243 7.81 -20.48 -2.11
C PHE A 243 6.52 -21.28 -2.14
N SER A 244 5.72 -21.16 -1.06
CA SER A 244 4.41 -21.80 -0.96
C SER A 244 3.43 -21.36 -2.03
N TYR A 245 3.47 -20.09 -2.44
CA TYR A 245 2.59 -19.57 -3.50
C TYR A 245 2.99 -20.17 -4.86
N LYS A 246 4.28 -20.16 -5.20
CA LYS A 246 4.78 -20.78 -6.43
C LYS A 246 4.54 -22.29 -6.44
N MET A 247 4.76 -22.96 -5.31
CA MET A 247 4.53 -24.39 -5.14
C MET A 247 3.08 -24.79 -5.40
N LYS A 248 2.10 -23.93 -5.09
CA LYS A 248 0.69 -24.17 -5.44
C LYS A 248 0.53 -24.43 -6.94
N PHE A 249 1.15 -23.61 -7.79
CA PHE A 249 1.03 -23.76 -9.25
C PHE A 249 1.80 -24.97 -9.78
N VAL A 250 2.99 -25.24 -9.22
CA VAL A 250 3.74 -26.44 -9.58
C VAL A 250 2.96 -27.68 -9.17
N ALA A 251 2.45 -27.74 -7.95
CA ALA A 251 1.65 -28.86 -7.46
C ALA A 251 0.35 -29.06 -8.25
N ASP A 252 -0.27 -27.98 -8.71
CA ASP A 252 -1.45 -28.02 -9.57
C ASP A 252 -1.10 -28.61 -10.96
N ARG A 253 0.00 -28.19 -11.57
CA ARG A 253 0.51 -28.77 -12.83
C ARG A 253 0.86 -30.27 -12.71
N PHE A 254 1.35 -30.68 -11.55
CA PHE A 254 1.61 -32.10 -11.25
C PHE A 254 0.33 -32.90 -10.92
N GLY A 255 -0.83 -32.22 -10.86
CA GLY A 255 -2.11 -32.84 -10.49
C GLY A 255 -2.21 -33.25 -9.00
N ALA A 256 -1.34 -32.70 -8.16
CA ALA A 256 -1.29 -33.02 -6.73
C ALA A 256 -2.29 -32.21 -5.89
N LEU A 257 -2.86 -31.16 -6.46
CA LEU A 257 -3.87 -30.31 -5.82
C LEU A 257 -5.18 -30.34 -6.61
N PRO A 258 -6.34 -30.22 -5.94
CA PRO A 258 -7.63 -30.08 -6.62
C PRO A 258 -7.71 -28.72 -7.31
N ARG A 259 -7.96 -28.69 -8.60
CA ARG A 259 -8.10 -27.48 -9.41
C ARG A 259 -9.25 -26.58 -8.93
N GLY A 260 -9.06 -25.27 -9.09
CA GLY A 260 -10.10 -24.27 -8.86
C GLY A 260 -10.50 -24.06 -7.40
N LYS A 261 -9.86 -24.74 -6.43
CA LYS A 261 -10.11 -24.48 -5.01
C LYS A 261 -9.16 -23.40 -4.47
N THR A 262 -9.75 -22.35 -3.94
CA THR A 262 -9.02 -21.31 -3.17
C THR A 262 -8.40 -21.97 -1.94
N MET A 263 -7.11 -21.81 -1.75
CA MET A 263 -6.42 -22.26 -0.53
C MET A 263 -6.37 -21.11 0.47
N SER A 264 -6.62 -21.40 1.75
CA SER A 264 -6.36 -20.44 2.82
C SER A 264 -4.85 -20.22 2.96
N TYR A 265 -4.46 -19.08 3.50
CA TYR A 265 -3.06 -18.76 3.77
C TYR A 265 -2.34 -19.87 4.57
N GLU A 266 -3.00 -20.42 5.60
CA GLU A 266 -2.48 -21.51 6.41
C GLU A 266 -2.18 -22.79 5.61
N ARG A 267 -3.05 -23.13 4.65
CA ARG A 267 -2.84 -24.28 3.77
C ARG A 267 -1.71 -24.04 2.78
N LEU A 268 -1.61 -22.82 2.26
CA LEU A 268 -0.49 -22.42 1.39
C LEU A 268 0.84 -22.51 2.15
N ALA A 269 0.90 -21.95 3.36
CA ALA A 269 2.10 -21.98 4.19
C ALA A 269 2.57 -23.41 4.53
N GLY A 270 1.66 -24.39 4.57
CA GLY A 270 1.98 -25.80 4.81
C GLY A 270 2.47 -26.58 3.57
N LEU A 271 2.39 -26.03 2.36
CA LEU A 271 2.78 -26.75 1.14
C LEU A 271 4.27 -27.14 1.10
N PRO A 272 5.24 -26.27 1.46
CA PRO A 272 6.65 -26.63 1.43
C PRO A 272 6.97 -27.85 2.30
N SER A 273 6.42 -27.89 3.50
CA SER A 273 6.60 -29.04 4.40
C SER A 273 5.97 -30.34 3.86
N ARG A 274 4.82 -30.19 3.19
CA ARG A 274 4.09 -31.34 2.63
C ARG A 274 4.77 -31.96 1.42
N PHE A 275 5.40 -31.15 0.59
CA PHE A 275 6.03 -31.58 -0.66
C PHE A 275 7.56 -31.64 -0.57
N ARG A 276 8.14 -31.47 0.62
CA ARG A 276 9.59 -31.63 0.83
C ARG A 276 10.03 -33.01 0.32
N ASP A 277 11.18 -33.07 -0.29
CA ASP A 277 11.77 -34.29 -0.87
C ASP A 277 10.92 -34.91 -2.01
N THR A 278 10.15 -34.12 -2.70
CA THR A 278 9.38 -34.56 -3.88
C THR A 278 9.78 -33.77 -5.13
N PRO A 279 9.54 -34.33 -6.35
CA PRO A 279 9.77 -33.59 -7.60
C PRO A 279 9.02 -32.27 -7.70
N ILE A 280 7.91 -32.09 -6.96
CA ILE A 280 7.18 -30.82 -6.89
C ILE A 280 8.02 -29.75 -6.17
N TYR A 281 8.67 -30.13 -5.07
CA TYR A 281 9.57 -29.24 -4.35
C TYR A 281 10.76 -28.83 -5.21
N ASP A 282 11.44 -29.82 -5.83
CA ASP A 282 12.62 -29.60 -6.67
C ASP A 282 12.30 -28.70 -7.87
N GLU A 283 11.17 -28.93 -8.54
CA GLU A 283 10.75 -28.11 -9.67
C GLU A 283 10.36 -26.70 -9.23
N THR A 284 9.68 -26.56 -8.07
CA THR A 284 9.35 -25.25 -7.50
C THR A 284 10.63 -24.46 -7.19
N LEU A 285 11.62 -25.13 -6.60
CA LEU A 285 12.93 -24.53 -6.30
C LEU A 285 13.63 -24.11 -7.59
N ARG A 286 13.68 -25.00 -8.58
CA ARG A 286 14.30 -24.70 -9.88
C ARG A 286 13.67 -23.49 -10.55
N GLU A 287 12.34 -23.41 -10.62
CA GLU A 287 11.65 -22.26 -11.19
C GLU A 287 11.88 -20.99 -10.38
N ALA A 288 11.90 -21.07 -9.05
CA ALA A 288 12.16 -19.92 -8.19
C ALA A 288 13.58 -19.38 -8.38
N LEU A 289 14.58 -20.26 -8.45
CA LEU A 289 15.98 -19.90 -8.68
C LEU A 289 16.18 -19.24 -10.05
N VAL A 290 15.55 -19.78 -11.10
CA VAL A 290 15.70 -19.22 -12.47
C VAL A 290 15.02 -17.87 -12.63
N GLU A 291 13.83 -17.68 -12.05
CA GLU A 291 13.01 -16.50 -12.35
C GLU A 291 13.15 -15.36 -11.35
N LYS A 292 13.43 -15.66 -10.09
CA LYS A 292 13.26 -14.68 -9.01
C LYS A 292 14.53 -14.31 -8.26
N VAL A 293 15.59 -15.12 -8.32
CA VAL A 293 16.82 -14.93 -7.54
C VAL A 293 18.07 -15.34 -8.33
N ASP A 294 19.23 -14.80 -7.96
CA ASP A 294 20.55 -15.11 -8.55
C ASP A 294 21.61 -15.13 -7.44
N VAL A 295 21.82 -16.31 -6.86
CA VAL A 295 22.75 -16.52 -5.74
C VAL A 295 24.21 -16.42 -6.20
N ASP A 296 24.51 -16.91 -7.39
CA ASP A 296 25.87 -16.87 -7.92
C ASP A 296 26.34 -15.44 -8.16
N LYS A 297 25.47 -14.60 -8.72
CA LYS A 297 25.78 -13.19 -8.91
C LYS A 297 25.83 -12.43 -7.57
N ALA A 298 25.02 -12.78 -6.58
CA ALA A 298 25.10 -12.21 -5.25
C ALA A 298 26.45 -12.54 -4.57
N LYS A 299 26.94 -13.80 -4.69
CA LYS A 299 28.29 -14.21 -4.22
C LYS A 299 29.38 -13.44 -4.95
N GLU A 300 29.27 -13.27 -6.28
CA GLU A 300 30.21 -12.47 -7.08
C GLU A 300 30.30 -11.03 -6.56
N VAL A 301 29.18 -10.38 -6.31
CA VAL A 301 29.11 -9.04 -5.72
C VAL A 301 29.82 -8.98 -4.37
N MET A 302 29.59 -9.97 -3.49
CA MET A 302 30.25 -10.01 -2.18
C MET A 302 31.75 -10.26 -2.30
N ARG A 303 32.19 -11.08 -3.25
CA ARG A 303 33.64 -11.24 -3.55
C ARG A 303 34.26 -9.92 -4.04
N ASP A 304 33.59 -9.20 -4.93
CA ASP A 304 34.08 -7.94 -5.45
C ASP A 304 34.19 -6.85 -4.36
N VAL A 305 33.31 -6.90 -3.34
CA VAL A 305 33.47 -6.04 -2.15
C VAL A 305 34.71 -6.45 -1.34
N ARG A 306 34.90 -7.74 -1.05
CA ARG A 306 36.07 -8.24 -0.30
C ARG A 306 37.39 -7.97 -1.03
N ASP A 307 37.38 -8.11 -2.37
CA ASP A 307 38.55 -7.84 -3.23
C ASP A 307 38.84 -6.33 -3.40
N GLY A 308 37.98 -5.46 -2.88
CA GLY A 308 38.10 -4.01 -3.01
C GLY A 308 37.76 -3.45 -4.40
N LYS A 309 37.19 -4.25 -5.30
CA LYS A 309 36.70 -3.80 -6.62
C LYS A 309 35.43 -2.97 -6.50
N LEU A 310 34.57 -3.30 -5.53
CA LEU A 310 33.40 -2.57 -5.13
C LEU A 310 33.64 -1.86 -3.79
N LYS A 311 33.53 -0.54 -3.79
CA LYS A 311 33.67 0.25 -2.57
C LYS A 311 32.35 0.33 -1.83
N VAL A 312 32.34 0.13 -0.52
CA VAL A 312 31.20 0.37 0.36
C VAL A 312 31.41 1.67 1.13
N SER A 313 30.44 2.57 1.09
CA SER A 313 30.45 3.81 1.85
C SER A 313 29.16 3.94 2.66
N ALA A 314 29.25 4.43 3.89
CA ALA A 314 28.10 4.65 4.76
C ALA A 314 27.81 6.15 4.90
N VAL A 315 26.56 6.56 4.93
CA VAL A 315 26.12 7.92 5.15
C VAL A 315 24.89 7.96 6.07
N TYR A 316 25.01 8.73 7.15
CA TYR A 316 23.91 8.95 8.10
C TYR A 316 23.21 10.28 7.78
N ARG A 317 21.87 10.26 7.72
CA ARG A 317 21.05 11.44 7.45
C ARG A 317 20.10 11.69 8.62
N ALA A 318 20.21 12.85 9.25
CA ALA A 318 19.39 13.20 10.41
C ALA A 318 18.06 13.86 10.05
N GLU A 319 18.06 14.73 9.01
CA GLU A 319 16.92 15.60 8.69
C GLU A 319 16.13 15.14 7.47
N LYS A 320 16.82 14.76 6.41
CA LYS A 320 16.20 14.32 5.15
C LYS A 320 17.06 13.28 4.44
N PRO A 321 16.44 12.32 3.73
CA PRO A 321 17.16 11.36 2.93
C PRO A 321 17.84 12.02 1.72
N THR A 322 18.76 11.29 1.09
CA THR A 322 19.35 11.76 -0.18
C THR A 322 18.31 11.72 -1.31
N PRO A 323 18.49 12.53 -2.38
CA PRO A 323 17.59 12.49 -3.54
C PRO A 323 17.39 11.07 -4.11
N LEU A 324 18.48 10.30 -4.24
CA LEU A 324 18.41 8.93 -4.76
C LEU A 324 17.73 7.95 -3.80
N ALA A 325 17.69 8.19 -2.49
CA ALA A 325 16.96 7.39 -1.51
C ALA A 325 15.46 7.68 -1.52
N TYR A 326 15.07 8.89 -1.91
CA TYR A 326 13.68 9.35 -1.85
C TYR A 326 12.71 8.41 -2.59
N HIS A 327 13.07 7.96 -3.79
CA HIS A 327 12.19 7.15 -4.63
C HIS A 327 11.79 5.80 -3.99
N ILE A 328 12.71 5.10 -3.33
CA ILE A 328 12.36 3.83 -2.68
C ILE A 328 11.59 4.06 -1.38
N LEU A 329 11.93 5.12 -0.64
CA LEU A 329 11.20 5.51 0.55
C LEU A 329 9.76 5.93 0.21
N GLU A 330 9.55 6.75 -0.81
CA GLU A 330 8.23 7.14 -1.27
C GLU A 330 7.39 5.95 -1.72
N LYS A 331 8.03 4.95 -2.34
CA LYS A 331 7.36 3.75 -2.82
C LYS A 331 6.94 2.81 -1.69
N PHE A 332 7.74 2.66 -0.64
CA PHE A 332 7.61 1.56 0.31
C PHE A 332 7.54 1.96 1.79
N SER A 333 7.67 3.24 2.13
CA SER A 333 7.68 3.68 3.53
C SER A 333 6.51 4.60 3.88
N ASP A 334 6.22 4.69 5.19
CA ASP A 334 5.26 5.66 5.73
C ASP A 334 5.73 7.13 5.58
N VAL A 335 7.00 7.35 5.21
CA VAL A 335 7.56 8.69 4.95
C VAL A 335 6.80 9.39 3.81
N SER A 336 6.24 8.62 2.86
CA SER A 336 5.39 9.17 1.80
C SER A 336 4.12 9.86 2.33
N GLU A 337 3.59 9.44 3.49
CA GLU A 337 2.46 10.12 4.14
C GLU A 337 2.86 11.48 4.74
N LEU A 338 4.13 11.62 5.17
CA LEU A 338 4.69 12.86 5.71
C LEU A 338 5.11 13.87 4.63
N MET A 339 5.39 13.37 3.41
CA MET A 339 5.89 14.16 2.29
C MET A 339 4.91 14.29 1.13
N ALA A 340 3.66 13.77 1.25
CA ALA A 340 2.66 13.94 0.20
C ALA A 340 2.44 15.43 -0.09
N PRO A 341 2.61 15.90 -1.33
CA PRO A 341 2.40 17.30 -1.65
C PRO A 341 1.00 17.74 -1.22
N GLU A 342 0.86 18.88 -0.55
CA GLU A 342 -0.44 19.45 -0.15
C GLU A 342 -1.47 19.46 -1.29
N LYS A 343 -1.02 19.58 -2.53
CA LYS A 343 -1.86 19.54 -3.74
C LYS A 343 -2.58 18.21 -3.94
N VAL A 344 -1.94 17.06 -3.68
CA VAL A 344 -2.57 15.72 -3.84
C VAL A 344 -3.66 15.54 -2.79
N LEU A 345 -3.37 15.98 -1.59
CA LEU A 345 -4.30 15.93 -0.47
C LEU A 345 -5.54 16.82 -0.74
N LEU A 346 -5.32 18.04 -1.20
CA LEU A 346 -6.41 18.98 -1.57
C LEU A 346 -7.27 18.43 -2.71
N ASN A 347 -6.68 17.85 -3.76
CA ASN A 347 -7.43 17.23 -4.85
C ASN A 347 -8.28 16.04 -4.37
N ASN A 348 -7.77 15.25 -3.46
CA ASN A 348 -8.52 14.12 -2.89
C ASN A 348 -9.68 14.59 -2.02
N ILE A 349 -9.49 15.66 -1.25
CA ILE A 349 -10.52 16.29 -0.45
C ILE A 349 -11.62 16.86 -1.36
N GLU A 350 -11.26 17.57 -2.42
CA GLU A 350 -12.24 18.13 -3.37
C GLU A 350 -13.05 17.04 -4.08
N LYS A 351 -12.41 15.92 -4.50
CA LYS A 351 -13.09 14.75 -5.05
C LYS A 351 -14.04 14.11 -4.03
N MET A 352 -13.61 13.97 -2.78
CA MET A 352 -14.45 13.45 -1.70
C MET A 352 -15.66 14.37 -1.44
N LYS A 353 -15.47 15.68 -1.37
CA LYS A 353 -16.52 16.68 -1.23
C LYS A 353 -17.58 16.51 -2.32
N LYS A 354 -17.16 16.55 -3.59
CA LYS A 354 -18.06 16.35 -4.75
C LYS A 354 -18.83 15.01 -4.68
N THR A 355 -18.17 13.95 -4.22
CA THR A 355 -18.80 12.64 -4.08
C THR A 355 -19.86 12.62 -2.99
N ILE A 356 -19.61 13.22 -1.82
CA ILE A 356 -20.59 13.30 -0.73
C ILE A 356 -21.74 14.22 -1.12
N GLU A 357 -21.46 15.36 -1.70
CA GLU A 357 -22.47 16.32 -2.16
C GLU A 357 -23.42 15.74 -3.24
N ALA A 358 -22.95 14.79 -4.03
CA ALA A 358 -23.76 14.11 -5.03
C ALA A 358 -24.63 12.97 -4.46
N ARG A 359 -24.42 12.56 -3.20
CA ARG A 359 -25.23 11.53 -2.55
C ARG A 359 -26.63 12.05 -2.25
N THR A 360 -27.57 11.12 -2.22
CA THR A 360 -28.96 11.40 -1.82
C THR A 360 -29.12 11.08 -0.35
N ALA A 361 -29.30 12.09 0.47
CA ALA A 361 -29.64 11.96 1.89
C ALA A 361 -31.13 11.72 2.05
N ARG A 362 -31.49 10.73 2.86
CA ARG A 362 -32.88 10.47 3.22
C ARG A 362 -33.11 10.94 4.66
N LEU A 363 -33.99 11.93 4.84
CA LEU A 363 -34.29 12.53 6.12
C LEU A 363 -35.69 12.13 6.58
N LEU A 364 -35.82 11.80 7.87
CA LEU A 364 -37.12 11.54 8.55
C LEU A 364 -37.28 12.54 9.70
N CYS A 365 -38.39 13.22 9.79
CA CYS A 365 -38.71 14.08 10.95
C CYS A 365 -39.06 13.19 12.16
N ILE A 366 -38.26 13.22 13.23
CA ILE A 366 -38.55 12.47 14.44
C ILE A 366 -39.57 13.16 15.36
N GLN A 367 -39.89 14.44 15.12
CA GLN A 367 -40.91 15.18 15.85
C GLN A 367 -42.32 14.80 15.38
N CYS A 368 -42.63 14.84 14.10
CA CYS A 368 -43.94 14.44 13.59
C CYS A 368 -44.01 13.00 13.11
N GLY A 369 -42.88 12.34 12.76
CA GLY A 369 -42.83 10.97 12.27
C GLY A 369 -43.53 10.71 10.94
N GLU A 370 -43.98 11.72 10.25
CA GLU A 370 -44.85 11.63 9.08
C GLU A 370 -44.25 12.28 7.82
N TRP A 371 -43.13 12.95 7.97
CA TRP A 371 -42.44 13.63 6.86
C TRP A 371 -41.09 12.96 6.59
N THR A 372 -40.86 12.62 5.34
CA THR A 372 -39.60 12.15 4.80
C THR A 372 -39.22 12.95 3.58
N ALA A 373 -37.95 13.21 3.39
CA ALA A 373 -37.41 13.82 2.18
C ALA A 373 -36.20 13.04 1.68
N GLU A 374 -36.05 12.96 0.38
CA GLU A 374 -34.86 12.42 -0.31
C GLU A 374 -34.29 13.52 -1.19
N GLU A 375 -33.17 14.07 -0.79
CA GLU A 375 -32.52 15.17 -1.49
C GLU A 375 -31.01 14.97 -1.59
N LYS A 376 -30.40 15.48 -2.67
CA LYS A 376 -28.95 15.49 -2.77
C LYS A 376 -28.36 16.39 -1.67
N VAL A 377 -27.29 15.92 -1.03
CA VAL A 377 -26.62 16.69 0.05
C VAL A 377 -26.30 18.11 -0.38
N ARG A 378 -25.86 18.32 -1.63
CA ARG A 378 -25.59 19.67 -2.17
C ARG A 378 -26.80 20.57 -2.21
N ALA A 379 -28.01 20.02 -2.41
CA ALA A 379 -29.27 20.77 -2.54
C ALA A 379 -29.92 21.06 -1.18
N LEU A 380 -29.48 20.42 -0.10
CA LEU A 380 -30.01 20.71 1.23
C LEU A 380 -29.67 22.13 1.66
N PRO A 381 -30.64 22.84 2.31
CA PRO A 381 -30.36 24.11 2.96
C PRO A 381 -29.38 23.95 4.10
N GLU A 382 -28.68 25.03 4.50
CA GLU A 382 -27.72 25.00 5.61
C GLU A 382 -28.37 24.53 6.93
N GLN A 383 -29.64 24.84 7.11
CA GLN A 383 -30.45 24.38 8.24
C GLN A 383 -31.71 23.69 7.71
N PRO A 384 -31.65 22.36 7.48
CA PRO A 384 -32.78 21.60 6.97
C PRO A 384 -33.91 21.53 8.01
N GLU A 385 -35.15 21.64 7.56
CA GLU A 385 -36.35 21.59 8.39
C GLU A 385 -37.44 20.70 7.80
N CYS A 386 -38.36 20.27 8.63
CA CYS A 386 -39.49 19.43 8.21
C CYS A 386 -40.53 20.28 7.42
N GLY A 387 -40.81 19.91 6.19
CA GLY A 387 -41.83 20.58 5.37
C GLY A 387 -43.25 20.46 5.91
N LYS A 388 -43.53 19.57 6.91
CA LYS A 388 -44.85 19.43 7.51
C LYS A 388 -45.03 20.19 8.82
N CYS A 389 -44.07 20.15 9.73
CA CYS A 389 -44.22 20.71 11.07
C CYS A 389 -43.17 21.77 11.42
N GLY A 390 -42.28 22.12 10.50
CA GLY A 390 -41.21 23.12 10.72
C GLY A 390 -40.09 22.69 11.68
N SER A 391 -40.17 21.48 12.23
CA SER A 391 -39.14 21.00 13.18
C SER A 391 -37.81 20.70 12.47
N ARG A 392 -36.71 21.02 13.13
CA ARG A 392 -35.34 20.71 12.68
C ARG A 392 -34.79 19.40 13.24
N LEU A 393 -35.59 18.67 14.01
CA LEU A 393 -35.26 17.35 14.52
C LEU A 393 -35.41 16.27 13.42
N LEU A 394 -34.44 16.22 12.52
CA LEU A 394 -34.40 15.35 11.36
C LEU A 394 -33.36 14.26 11.57
N ALA A 395 -33.73 12.98 11.41
CA ALA A 395 -32.80 11.86 11.45
C ALA A 395 -32.42 11.42 10.05
N LEU A 396 -31.10 11.25 9.79
CA LEU A 396 -30.60 10.65 8.57
C LEU A 396 -30.85 9.14 8.58
N MET A 397 -31.51 8.65 7.54
CA MET A 397 -31.82 7.24 7.33
C MET A 397 -30.89 6.63 6.28
N TYR A 398 -30.29 5.49 6.57
CA TYR A 398 -29.51 4.74 5.58
C TYR A 398 -30.44 3.88 4.71
N PHE A 399 -30.01 3.51 3.48
CA PHE A 399 -30.80 2.68 2.56
C PHE A 399 -31.20 1.33 3.16
N SER A 400 -30.44 0.79 4.09
CA SER A 400 -30.75 -0.46 4.81
C SER A 400 -31.79 -0.28 5.92
N GLN A 401 -32.19 0.96 6.26
CA GLN A 401 -33.15 1.24 7.32
C GLN A 401 -34.53 1.54 6.75
N ASP A 402 -35.54 0.90 7.29
CA ASP A 402 -36.91 1.16 6.88
C ASP A 402 -37.47 2.39 7.63
N ALA A 403 -37.64 3.48 6.88
CA ALA A 403 -38.21 4.72 7.42
C ALA A 403 -39.64 4.52 7.96
N ARG A 404 -40.41 3.58 7.39
CA ARG A 404 -41.76 3.26 7.87
C ARG A 404 -41.71 2.61 9.24
N ARG A 405 -40.77 1.66 9.45
CA ARG A 405 -40.58 1.02 10.77
C ARG A 405 -40.24 2.08 11.84
N LEU A 406 -39.32 2.99 11.59
CA LEU A 406 -38.99 4.02 12.57
C LEU A 406 -40.17 4.98 12.80
N ALA A 407 -40.97 5.30 11.78
CA ALA A 407 -42.19 6.10 11.92
C ALA A 407 -43.23 5.39 12.81
N GLU A 408 -43.37 4.05 12.68
CA GLU A 408 -44.24 3.24 13.56
C GLU A 408 -43.73 3.23 15.00
N VAL A 409 -42.41 3.11 15.23
CA VAL A 409 -41.81 3.20 16.55
C VAL A 409 -42.07 4.57 17.21
N LEU A 410 -41.94 5.64 16.43
CA LEU A 410 -42.25 6.99 16.88
C LEU A 410 -43.74 7.16 17.22
N LYS A 411 -44.64 6.50 16.47
CA LYS A 411 -46.07 6.48 16.75
C LYS A 411 -46.39 5.72 18.03
N LYS A 412 -45.87 4.50 18.20
CA LYS A 412 -46.01 3.70 19.43
C LYS A 412 -45.59 4.49 20.66
N ARG A 413 -44.47 5.18 20.60
CA ARG A 413 -43.97 5.99 21.72
C ARG A 413 -44.90 7.15 22.05
N ARG A 414 -45.47 7.84 21.05
CA ARG A 414 -46.43 8.93 21.26
C ARG A 414 -47.76 8.41 21.91
N GLU A 415 -48.12 7.18 21.57
CA GLU A 415 -49.29 6.51 22.15
C GLU A 415 -49.03 5.92 23.53
N GLY A 416 -47.79 6.10 24.10
CA GLY A 416 -47.42 5.58 25.40
C GLY A 416 -47.24 4.07 25.48
N LYS A 417 -47.10 3.39 24.30
CA LYS A 417 -46.87 1.94 24.21
C LYS A 417 -45.45 1.58 24.56
N GLU A 418 -45.25 0.44 25.20
CA GLU A 418 -43.91 -0.10 25.47
C GLU A 418 -43.17 -0.41 24.17
N LEU A 419 -41.88 -0.07 24.11
CA LEU A 419 -40.98 -0.34 23.00
C LEU A 419 -40.09 -1.52 23.35
N SER A 420 -39.80 -2.37 22.40
CA SER A 420 -38.78 -3.42 22.53
C SER A 420 -37.37 -2.82 22.69
N GLU A 421 -36.42 -3.61 23.16
CA GLU A 421 -35.03 -3.16 23.29
C GLU A 421 -34.42 -2.74 21.93
N GLU A 422 -34.77 -3.44 20.84
CA GLU A 422 -34.36 -3.09 19.50
C GLU A 422 -34.95 -1.77 19.03
N GLU A 423 -36.24 -1.54 19.27
CA GLU A 423 -36.94 -0.29 18.94
C GLU A 423 -36.35 0.89 19.74
N LEU A 424 -35.97 0.64 20.99
CA LEU A 424 -35.34 1.65 21.85
C LEU A 424 -33.94 2.04 21.36
N LYS A 425 -33.15 1.04 20.93
CA LYS A 425 -31.82 1.27 20.33
C LYS A 425 -31.94 2.06 19.01
N GLU A 426 -32.87 1.67 18.13
CA GLU A 426 -33.13 2.35 16.88
C GLU A 426 -33.54 3.80 17.07
N LEU A 427 -34.46 4.04 18.00
CA LEU A 427 -34.91 5.40 18.36
C LEU A 427 -33.78 6.25 18.96
N THR A 428 -32.95 5.66 19.80
CA THR A 428 -31.79 6.33 20.40
C THR A 428 -30.79 6.77 19.35
N GLN A 429 -30.49 5.92 18.39
CA GLN A 429 -29.59 6.23 17.27
C GLN A 429 -30.18 7.33 16.36
N ALA A 430 -31.49 7.24 16.05
CA ALA A 430 -32.17 8.27 15.27
C ALA A 430 -32.14 9.65 15.98
N ARG A 431 -32.31 9.67 17.29
CA ARG A 431 -32.23 10.91 18.10
C ARG A 431 -30.83 11.51 18.08
N ARG A 432 -29.79 10.69 18.31
CA ARG A 432 -28.39 11.18 18.24
C ARG A 432 -28.07 11.82 16.88
N LYS A 433 -28.57 11.23 15.79
CA LYS A 433 -28.43 11.83 14.45
C LYS A 433 -29.21 13.16 14.33
N ALA A 434 -30.42 13.18 14.84
CA ALA A 434 -31.28 14.39 14.78
C ALA A 434 -30.70 15.54 15.63
N ASP A 435 -30.13 15.25 16.78
CA ASP A 435 -29.48 16.23 17.64
C ASP A 435 -28.27 16.87 16.93
N LEU A 436 -27.49 16.05 16.19
CA LEU A 436 -26.39 16.56 15.38
C LEU A 436 -26.87 17.45 14.22
N ILE A 437 -27.94 17.03 13.52
CA ILE A 437 -28.49 17.83 12.42
C ILE A 437 -29.12 19.13 12.94
N LEU A 438 -29.78 19.08 14.10
CA LEU A 438 -30.28 20.27 14.78
C LEU A 438 -29.15 21.28 15.08
N SER A 439 -28.02 20.77 15.59
CA SER A 439 -26.89 21.61 16.05
C SER A 439 -26.02 22.11 14.90
N TYR A 440 -25.75 21.28 13.90
CA TYR A 440 -24.76 21.56 12.83
C TYR A 440 -25.34 21.59 11.41
N GLY A 441 -26.67 21.41 11.27
CA GLY A 441 -27.35 21.49 9.98
C GLY A 441 -26.82 20.56 8.90
N LYS A 442 -26.64 21.09 7.70
CA LYS A 442 -26.11 20.38 6.53
C LYS A 442 -24.74 19.75 6.76
N LYS A 443 -23.86 20.38 7.57
CA LYS A 443 -22.54 19.78 7.91
C LYS A 443 -22.69 18.44 8.63
N ALA A 444 -23.69 18.29 9.50
CA ALA A 444 -23.96 17.02 10.16
C ALA A 444 -24.45 15.96 9.18
N VAL A 445 -25.31 16.29 8.23
CA VAL A 445 -25.75 15.39 7.16
C VAL A 445 -24.54 14.94 6.33
N THR A 446 -23.68 15.89 5.94
CA THR A 446 -22.43 15.62 5.20
C THR A 446 -21.54 14.63 5.95
N ALA A 447 -21.33 14.81 7.25
CA ALA A 447 -20.51 13.91 8.06
C ALA A 447 -21.12 12.50 8.17
N LEU A 448 -22.42 12.42 8.44
CA LEU A 448 -23.15 11.16 8.62
C LEU A 448 -23.30 10.36 7.31
N GLU A 449 -23.21 11.00 6.13
CA GLU A 449 -23.19 10.34 4.83
C GLU A 449 -21.85 9.64 4.53
N VAL A 450 -20.81 9.90 5.32
CA VAL A 450 -19.51 9.23 5.13
C VAL A 450 -19.58 7.82 5.75
N LYS A 451 -19.33 6.81 4.93
CA LYS A 451 -19.30 5.40 5.38
C LYS A 451 -18.31 5.23 6.55
N GLY A 452 -18.77 4.66 7.65
CA GLY A 452 -17.96 4.46 8.86
C GLY A 452 -17.96 5.64 9.83
N VAL A 453 -18.62 6.74 9.50
CA VAL A 453 -18.82 7.88 10.40
C VAL A 453 -20.20 7.78 11.04
N GLY A 454 -20.24 7.16 12.22
CA GLY A 454 -21.45 7.10 13.05
C GLY A 454 -21.66 8.40 13.86
N PRO A 455 -22.78 8.51 14.61
CA PRO A 455 -23.10 9.72 15.38
C PRO A 455 -22.00 10.18 16.34
N GLU A 456 -21.31 9.27 17.01
CA GLU A 456 -20.23 9.59 17.95
C GLU A 456 -18.99 10.16 17.23
N THR A 457 -18.59 9.54 16.12
CA THR A 457 -17.47 10.03 15.32
C THR A 457 -17.82 11.38 14.66
N ALA A 458 -19.03 11.52 14.14
CA ALA A 458 -19.53 12.78 13.58
C ALA A 458 -19.52 13.89 14.64
N SER A 459 -20.01 13.63 15.85
CA SER A 459 -19.98 14.58 16.96
C SER A 459 -18.59 15.08 17.27
N ARG A 460 -17.62 14.17 17.36
CA ARG A 460 -16.21 14.50 17.65
C ARG A 460 -15.57 15.35 16.53
N ILE A 461 -15.88 15.07 15.26
CA ILE A 461 -15.37 15.84 14.13
C ILE A 461 -16.00 17.21 14.07
N LEU A 462 -17.34 17.29 14.17
CA LEU A 462 -18.09 18.55 14.14
C LEU A 462 -17.74 19.47 15.30
N GLY A 463 -17.50 18.89 16.50
CA GLY A 463 -17.11 19.63 17.71
C GLY A 463 -15.74 20.31 17.63
N LYS A 464 -14.88 19.96 16.65
CA LYS A 464 -13.59 20.62 16.44
C LYS A 464 -13.73 22.05 15.87
N MET A 465 -14.91 22.40 15.33
CA MET A 465 -15.22 23.74 14.80
C MET A 465 -14.14 24.24 13.81
N HIS A 466 -13.79 23.40 12.83
CA HIS A 466 -12.74 23.68 11.85
C HIS A 466 -12.87 25.07 11.22
N SER A 467 -11.78 25.80 11.14
CA SER A 467 -11.72 27.13 10.54
C SER A 467 -11.76 27.10 9.01
N LYS A 468 -11.26 25.98 8.42
CA LYS A 468 -11.25 25.75 6.98
C LYS A 468 -12.09 24.53 6.64
N GLU A 469 -12.77 24.57 5.51
CA GLU A 469 -13.61 23.47 5.04
C GLU A 469 -12.79 22.23 4.70
N GLU A 470 -11.58 22.40 4.19
CA GLU A 470 -10.65 21.34 3.84
C GLU A 470 -10.27 20.50 5.08
N GLU A 471 -10.09 21.13 6.24
CA GLU A 471 -9.76 20.44 7.49
C GLU A 471 -10.91 19.52 7.95
N PHE A 472 -12.15 19.94 7.75
CA PHE A 472 -13.32 19.13 8.04
C PHE A 472 -13.38 17.88 7.15
N TYR A 473 -13.21 18.03 5.84
CA TYR A 473 -13.20 16.89 4.92
C TYR A 473 -11.97 15.98 5.12
N MET A 474 -10.84 16.54 5.55
CA MET A 474 -9.67 15.79 5.94
C MET A 474 -9.95 14.85 7.11
N ASP A 475 -10.60 15.35 8.15
CA ASP A 475 -10.95 14.55 9.31
C ASP A 475 -12.00 13.48 8.98
N LEU A 476 -12.94 13.77 8.07
CA LEU A 476 -13.86 12.78 7.53
C LEU A 476 -13.14 11.67 6.75
N LEU A 477 -12.14 12.02 5.93
CA LEU A 477 -11.34 11.06 5.18
C LEU A 477 -10.53 10.16 6.12
N LYS A 478 -9.87 10.75 7.12
CA LYS A 478 -9.14 10.00 8.17
C LYS A 478 -10.07 9.03 8.92
N ALA A 479 -11.26 9.49 9.30
CA ALA A 479 -12.24 8.65 9.99
C ALA A 479 -12.73 7.48 9.11
N LYS A 480 -12.95 7.73 7.81
CA LYS A 480 -13.33 6.71 6.84
C LYS A 480 -12.22 5.66 6.66
N ILE A 481 -10.97 6.08 6.51
CA ILE A 481 -9.80 5.19 6.42
C ILE A 481 -9.65 4.37 7.71
N GLN A 482 -9.78 5.02 8.87
CA GLN A 482 -9.69 4.34 10.17
C GLN A 482 -10.80 3.29 10.34
N TYR A 483 -12.05 3.61 9.97
CA TYR A 483 -13.14 2.64 9.97
C TYR A 483 -12.83 1.42 9.10
N LEU A 484 -12.31 1.63 7.89
CA LEU A 484 -11.93 0.54 7.00
C LEU A 484 -10.85 -0.35 7.66
N LYS A 485 -9.82 0.24 8.26
CA LYS A 485 -8.74 -0.49 8.97
C LYS A 485 -9.25 -1.32 10.16
N THR A 486 -10.30 -0.89 10.84
CA THR A 486 -10.80 -1.53 12.08
C THR A 486 -12.07 -2.37 11.89
N ARG A 487 -12.70 -2.32 10.71
CA ARG A 487 -13.99 -2.97 10.44
C ARG A 487 -13.99 -4.46 10.72
N GLN A 488 -12.96 -5.19 10.31
CA GLN A 488 -12.83 -6.63 10.54
C GLN A 488 -12.87 -7.00 12.03
N TYR A 489 -12.30 -6.12 12.88
CA TYR A 489 -12.29 -6.34 14.33
C TYR A 489 -13.70 -6.25 14.94
N TRP A 490 -14.55 -5.37 14.40
CA TRP A 490 -15.92 -5.17 14.91
C TRP A 490 -16.89 -6.23 14.38
N GLU A 491 -16.79 -6.63 13.13
CA GLU A 491 -17.63 -7.69 12.53
C GLU A 491 -17.40 -9.06 13.18
N ASN A 492 -16.17 -9.36 13.59
CA ASN A 492 -15.87 -10.58 14.36
C ASN A 492 -16.44 -10.55 15.77
N LYS A 493 -16.51 -9.39 16.42
CA LYS A 493 -17.11 -9.22 17.74
C LYS A 493 -18.63 -9.40 17.71
N ASP A 494 -19.28 -8.90 16.67
CA ASP A 494 -20.72 -9.06 16.47
C ASP A 494 -21.13 -10.50 16.13
N LYS A 495 -20.24 -11.26 15.47
CA LYS A 495 -20.46 -12.70 15.20
C LYS A 495 -20.28 -13.55 16.46
N GLN A 496 -19.33 -13.21 17.33
CA GLN A 496 -19.12 -13.91 18.62
C GLN A 496 -20.20 -13.59 19.66
N GLY A 497 -20.80 -12.40 19.62
CA GLY A 497 -21.92 -12.02 20.50
C GLY A 497 -23.28 -12.60 20.13
N LYS A 498 -23.40 -13.31 19.00
CA LYS A 498 -24.64 -14.01 18.56
C LYS A 498 -24.62 -15.52 18.79
N VAL A 499 -23.55 -16.07 19.38
CA VAL A 499 -23.35 -17.49 19.69
C VAL A 499 -23.32 -17.73 21.22
N GLY A 500 -23.78 -16.78 22.01
CA GLY A 500 -23.95 -16.92 23.45
C GLY A 500 -25.40 -16.83 23.86
#